data_819e2cf671e56613aa42bd1d12ddaf6f
#
_entry.id   819e2cf671e56613aa42bd1d12ddaf6f
#
_cell.length_a   1.000
_cell.length_b   1.000
_cell.length_c   1.000
_cell.angle_alpha   90.00
_cell.angle_beta   90.00
_cell.angle_gamma   90.00
#
_symmetry.space_group_name_H-M   'P 1'
#
loop_
_entity.id
_entity.type
_entity.pdbx_description
1 polymer ?
#
loop_
_entity_poly.entity_id
_entity_poly.type
_entity_poly.pdbx_seq_one_letter_code
_entity_poly.pdbx_strand_id
1 'polypeptide(L)'
;MQFQNATDHQEKFAKDIAQLVWATGPVSYDYHFADRDLFDAIVLGSWHSQGSLFAADATTVAVENGELMGIEIGMPGAQFKSRQKALGPLWKELISSAKVDQAGIAGVLERSEYASWLNPFVH
;
A
#
# COMPACT_ATOMS: atom_id res chain seq x y z
N MET A 1 23.28 11.86 -1.90
CA MET A 1 21.91 11.28 -1.90
C MET A 1 21.33 11.36 -3.29
N GLN A 2 20.74 10.27 -3.76
CA GLN A 2 20.13 10.21 -5.09
C GLN A 2 18.64 9.95 -4.96
N PHE A 3 17.85 10.61 -5.81
CA PHE A 3 16.41 10.37 -5.93
C PHE A 3 16.15 9.60 -7.21
N GLN A 4 15.52 8.44 -7.09
CA GLN A 4 15.31 7.51 -8.20
C GLN A 4 13.89 6.96 -8.19
N ASN A 5 13.37 6.58 -9.37
CA ASN A 5 12.14 5.82 -9.43
C ASN A 5 12.37 4.44 -8.81
N ALA A 6 11.41 3.99 -8.01
CA ALA A 6 11.55 2.75 -7.25
C ALA A 6 11.48 1.49 -8.11
N THR A 7 11.04 1.58 -9.36
CA THR A 7 10.87 0.40 -10.23
C THR A 7 12.13 -0.42 -10.37
N ASP A 8 13.29 0.23 -10.43
CA ASP A 8 14.59 -0.45 -10.58
C ASP A 8 15.07 -1.08 -9.27
N HIS A 9 14.41 -0.79 -8.14
CA HIS A 9 14.80 -1.25 -6.81
C HIS A 9 13.67 -2.00 -6.10
N GLN A 10 12.69 -2.45 -6.85
CA GLN A 10 11.45 -2.99 -6.32
C GLN A 10 11.66 -4.13 -5.32
N GLU A 11 12.52 -5.09 -5.66
CA GLU A 11 12.82 -6.21 -4.75
C GLU A 11 13.67 -5.78 -3.57
N LYS A 12 14.63 -4.92 -3.81
CA LYS A 12 15.60 -4.50 -2.79
C LYS A 12 14.95 -3.82 -1.59
N PHE A 13 13.94 -2.98 -1.84
CA PHE A 13 13.30 -2.18 -0.80
C PHE A 13 11.94 -2.69 -0.35
N ALA A 14 11.47 -3.81 -0.90
CA ALA A 14 10.14 -4.36 -0.61
C ALA A 14 9.89 -4.54 0.88
N LYS A 15 10.87 -5.05 1.63
CA LYS A 15 10.73 -5.32 3.06
C LYS A 15 10.55 -4.06 3.91
N ASP A 16 10.95 -2.90 3.41
CA ASP A 16 10.93 -1.64 4.17
C ASP A 16 9.69 -0.78 3.86
N ILE A 17 9.01 -1.07 2.75
CA ILE A 17 7.93 -0.20 2.24
C ILE A 17 6.73 -0.14 3.18
N ALA A 18 6.27 -1.27 3.68
CA ALA A 18 5.09 -1.30 4.56
C ALA A 18 5.35 -0.49 5.84
N GLN A 19 6.54 -0.60 6.41
CA GLN A 19 6.93 0.16 7.59
C GLN A 19 6.95 1.67 7.32
N LEU A 20 7.48 2.08 6.18
CA LEU A 20 7.55 3.49 5.81
C LEU A 20 6.15 4.07 5.54
N VAL A 21 5.29 3.33 4.87
CA VAL A 21 3.90 3.76 4.65
C VAL A 21 3.16 3.85 5.98
N TRP A 22 3.31 2.83 6.85
CA TRP A 22 2.70 2.83 8.18
C TRP A 22 3.09 4.08 8.98
N ALA A 23 4.35 4.47 8.92
CA ALA A 23 4.87 5.61 9.66
C ALA A 23 4.24 6.96 9.26
N THR A 24 3.60 7.04 8.10
CA THR A 24 2.93 8.28 7.66
C THR A 24 1.63 8.57 8.41
N GLY A 25 1.03 7.56 9.04
CA GLY A 25 -0.20 7.76 9.80
C GLY A 25 -0.53 6.55 10.67
N PRO A 26 0.34 6.20 11.66
CA PRO A 26 0.19 4.95 12.41
C PRO A 26 -1.12 4.85 13.18
N VAL A 27 -1.62 5.95 13.72
CA VAL A 27 -2.90 5.95 14.46
C VAL A 27 -4.06 5.65 13.51
N SER A 28 -4.09 6.27 12.35
CA SER A 28 -5.13 6.06 11.35
C SER A 28 -5.09 4.64 10.79
N TYR A 29 -3.91 4.14 10.44
CA TYR A 29 -3.77 2.79 9.91
C TYR A 29 -4.12 1.72 10.96
N ASP A 30 -3.71 1.91 12.20
CA ASP A 30 -4.05 1.00 13.30
C ASP A 30 -5.57 0.93 13.50
N TYR A 31 -6.25 2.06 13.47
CA TYR A 31 -7.71 2.10 13.56
C TYR A 31 -8.38 1.34 12.41
N HIS A 32 -7.98 1.64 11.17
CA HIS A 32 -8.64 1.06 9.99
C HIS A 32 -8.34 -0.42 9.80
N PHE A 33 -7.10 -0.82 10.00
CA PHE A 33 -6.70 -2.20 9.75
C PHE A 33 -6.83 -3.10 10.96
N ALA A 34 -6.54 -2.60 12.15
CA ALA A 34 -6.54 -3.36 13.42
C ALA A 34 -5.64 -4.61 13.39
N ASP A 35 -4.99 -4.89 12.29
CA ASP A 35 -4.11 -6.04 12.04
C ASP A 35 -2.96 -5.58 11.15
N ARG A 36 -1.76 -5.53 11.73
CA ARG A 36 -0.58 -5.08 11.00
C ARG A 36 -0.21 -6.02 9.85
N ASP A 37 -0.44 -7.32 10.02
CA ASP A 37 -0.12 -8.30 8.98
C ASP A 37 -1.00 -8.09 7.74
N LEU A 38 -2.27 -7.74 7.94
CA LEU A 38 -3.17 -7.42 6.83
C LEU A 38 -2.72 -6.14 6.12
N PHE A 39 -2.35 -5.12 6.88
CA PHE A 39 -1.81 -3.87 6.33
C PHE A 39 -0.56 -4.16 5.47
N ASP A 40 0.39 -4.91 6.03
CA ASP A 40 1.64 -5.25 5.33
C ASP A 40 1.35 -6.02 4.04
N ALA A 41 0.39 -6.94 4.06
CA ALA A 41 0.01 -7.73 2.89
C ALA A 41 -0.55 -6.85 1.77
N ILE A 42 -1.41 -5.89 2.10
CA ILE A 42 -2.00 -4.97 1.11
C ILE A 42 -0.93 -4.04 0.54
N VAL A 43 -0.10 -3.45 1.38
CA VAL A 43 0.94 -2.52 0.92
C VAL A 43 1.97 -3.25 0.07
N LEU A 44 2.43 -4.42 0.50
CA LEU A 44 3.40 -5.19 -0.25
C LEU A 44 2.84 -5.69 -1.58
N GLY A 45 1.60 -6.18 -1.58
CA GLY A 45 0.92 -6.58 -2.81
C GLY A 45 0.78 -5.42 -3.79
N SER A 46 0.42 -4.24 -3.29
CA SER A 46 0.33 -3.01 -4.09
C SER A 46 1.70 -2.59 -4.63
N TRP A 47 2.74 -2.68 -3.81
CA TRP A 47 4.11 -2.35 -4.22
C TRP A 47 4.52 -3.10 -5.49
N HIS A 48 4.15 -4.37 -5.57
CA HIS A 48 4.45 -5.22 -6.72
C HIS A 48 3.42 -5.15 -7.86
N SER A 49 2.33 -4.39 -7.68
CA SER A 49 1.25 -4.29 -8.66
C SER A 49 1.30 -2.95 -9.39
N GLN A 50 1.86 -2.96 -10.58
CA GLN A 50 1.98 -1.78 -11.43
C GLN A 50 0.61 -1.10 -11.58
N GLY A 51 0.60 0.22 -11.44
CA GLY A 51 -0.62 1.02 -11.56
C GLY A 51 -1.50 1.07 -10.33
N SER A 52 -1.12 0.42 -9.23
CA SER A 52 -1.87 0.51 -7.97
C SER A 52 -1.42 1.68 -7.09
N LEU A 53 -2.10 1.89 -5.96
CA LEU A 53 -1.93 3.07 -5.12
C LEU A 53 -0.54 3.17 -4.47
N PHE A 54 0.02 2.05 -3.99
CA PHE A 54 1.33 2.00 -3.35
C PHE A 54 2.39 1.35 -4.23
N ALA A 55 2.18 1.38 -5.55
CA ALA A 55 3.06 0.72 -6.48
C ALA A 55 4.43 1.40 -6.58
N ALA A 56 5.44 0.59 -6.88
CA ALA A 56 6.79 1.11 -7.11
C ALA A 56 6.84 2.12 -8.25
N ASP A 57 5.97 1.99 -9.26
CA ASP A 57 5.93 2.90 -10.39
C ASP A 57 5.43 4.31 -10.02
N ALA A 58 4.77 4.48 -8.87
CA ALA A 58 4.34 5.77 -8.34
C ALA A 58 5.28 6.28 -7.24
N THR A 59 6.40 5.61 -6.99
CA THR A 59 7.26 5.87 -5.83
C THR A 59 8.63 6.34 -6.27
N THR A 60 9.09 7.42 -5.64
CA THR A 60 10.48 7.89 -5.71
C THR A 60 11.18 7.48 -4.41
N VAL A 61 12.35 6.90 -4.53
CA VAL A 61 13.19 6.53 -3.40
C VAL A 61 14.37 7.49 -3.27
N ALA A 62 14.71 7.85 -2.04
CA ALA A 62 15.92 8.57 -1.71
C ALA A 62 16.95 7.55 -1.22
N VAL A 63 18.06 7.45 -1.90
CA VAL A 63 19.10 6.44 -1.65
C VAL A 63 20.43 7.11 -1.38
N GLU A 64 21.14 6.67 -0.36
CA GLU A 64 22.50 7.13 -0.04
C GLU A 64 23.36 5.93 0.33
N ASN A 65 24.47 5.77 -0.34
CA ASN A 65 25.41 4.65 -0.14
C ASN A 65 24.69 3.28 -0.24
N GLY A 66 23.74 3.16 -1.16
CA GLY A 66 22.97 1.94 -1.35
C GLY A 66 21.87 1.70 -0.34
N GLU A 67 21.68 2.62 0.62
CA GLU A 67 20.65 2.49 1.67
C GLU A 67 19.45 3.37 1.36
N LEU A 68 18.26 2.85 1.68
CA LEU A 68 17.02 3.58 1.55
C LEU A 68 16.88 4.60 2.67
N MET A 69 16.83 5.88 2.31
CA MET A 69 16.72 6.98 3.26
C MET A 69 15.29 7.50 3.39
N GLY A 70 14.45 7.30 2.38
CA GLY A 70 13.07 7.72 2.41
C GLY A 70 12.35 7.42 1.11
N ILE A 71 11.03 7.61 1.13
CA ILE A 71 10.19 7.42 -0.04
C ILE A 71 9.22 8.59 -0.20
N GLU A 72 8.81 8.82 -1.43
CA GLU A 72 7.68 9.67 -1.78
C GLU A 72 6.79 8.90 -2.75
N ILE A 73 5.51 8.77 -2.41
CA ILE A 73 4.51 8.18 -3.29
C ILE A 73 3.67 9.33 -3.83
N GLY A 74 3.68 9.50 -5.14
CA GLY A 74 2.95 10.59 -5.77
C GLY A 74 2.44 10.21 -7.13
N MET A 75 1.31 10.84 -7.53
CA MET A 75 0.68 10.62 -8.82
C MET A 75 -0.14 11.84 -9.21
N PRO A 76 -0.36 12.04 -10.52
CA PRO A 76 -1.34 13.05 -10.95
C PRO A 76 -2.72 12.74 -10.36
N GLY A 77 -3.44 13.76 -9.93
CA GLY A 77 -4.76 13.59 -9.31
C GLY A 77 -5.74 12.79 -10.16
N ALA A 78 -5.64 12.91 -11.50
CA ALA A 78 -6.47 12.15 -12.43
C ALA A 78 -6.25 10.62 -12.34
N GLN A 79 -5.11 10.17 -11.82
CA GLN A 79 -4.80 8.75 -11.68
C GLN A 79 -5.21 8.15 -10.34
N PHE A 80 -5.59 8.97 -9.37
CA PHE A 80 -5.83 8.51 -8.00
C PHE A 80 -6.91 7.42 -7.95
N LYS A 81 -8.06 7.66 -8.57
CA LYS A 81 -9.16 6.67 -8.55
C LYS A 81 -8.79 5.37 -9.26
N SER A 82 -8.09 5.47 -10.37
CA SER A 82 -7.63 4.29 -11.11
C SER A 82 -6.68 3.45 -10.27
N ARG A 83 -5.73 4.09 -9.60
CA ARG A 83 -4.78 3.41 -8.72
C ARG A 83 -5.45 2.82 -7.49
N GLN A 84 -6.42 3.51 -6.91
CA GLN A 84 -7.23 2.99 -5.81
C GLN A 84 -8.00 1.74 -6.22
N LYS A 85 -8.65 1.76 -7.37
CA LYS A 85 -9.41 0.62 -7.88
C LYS A 85 -8.53 -0.59 -8.14
N ALA A 86 -7.27 -0.38 -8.48
CA ALA A 86 -6.32 -1.46 -8.70
C ALA A 86 -6.01 -2.25 -7.42
N LEU A 87 -6.39 -1.76 -6.24
CA LEU A 87 -6.33 -2.52 -4.99
C LEU A 87 -7.41 -3.60 -4.91
N GLY A 88 -8.48 -3.49 -5.70
CA GLY A 88 -9.60 -4.43 -5.68
C GLY A 88 -9.19 -5.89 -5.87
N PRO A 89 -8.41 -6.23 -6.92
CA PRO A 89 -7.92 -7.60 -7.11
C PRO A 89 -7.08 -8.12 -5.94
N LEU A 90 -6.29 -7.26 -5.31
CA LEU A 90 -5.49 -7.63 -4.13
C LEU A 90 -6.39 -7.99 -2.95
N TRP A 91 -7.41 -7.18 -2.69
CA TRP A 91 -8.40 -7.47 -1.64
C TRP A 91 -9.14 -8.78 -1.92
N LYS A 92 -9.55 -9.03 -3.17
CA LYS A 92 -10.22 -10.27 -3.55
C LYS A 92 -9.34 -11.48 -3.33
N GLU A 93 -8.06 -11.38 -3.66
CA GLU A 93 -7.09 -12.45 -3.43
C GLU A 93 -6.95 -12.74 -1.93
N LEU A 94 -6.87 -11.72 -1.09
CA LEU A 94 -6.79 -11.88 0.36
C LEU A 94 -8.06 -12.49 0.93
N ILE A 95 -9.24 -12.06 0.46
CA ILE A 95 -10.54 -12.58 0.90
C ILE A 95 -10.64 -14.09 0.60
N SER A 96 -10.10 -14.55 -0.53
CA SER A 96 -10.11 -15.96 -0.90
C SER A 96 -8.95 -16.75 -0.27
N SER A 97 -8.02 -16.07 0.39
CA SER A 97 -6.86 -16.71 1.03
C SER A 97 -7.24 -17.29 2.39
N ALA A 98 -6.79 -18.53 2.65
CA ALA A 98 -6.94 -19.15 3.97
C ALA A 98 -5.99 -18.57 5.03
N LYS A 99 -5.09 -17.67 4.63
CA LYS A 99 -4.06 -17.09 5.51
C LYS A 99 -4.54 -15.89 6.30
N VAL A 100 -5.70 -15.32 5.95
CA VAL A 100 -6.22 -14.10 6.55
C VAL A 100 -7.61 -14.35 7.12
N ASP A 101 -7.86 -13.79 8.31
CA ASP A 101 -9.14 -13.87 8.98
C ASP A 101 -10.20 -13.07 8.21
N GLN A 102 -11.24 -13.77 7.75
CA GLN A 102 -12.34 -13.18 6.99
C GLN A 102 -13.10 -12.11 7.80
N ALA A 103 -13.29 -12.33 9.08
CA ALA A 103 -13.95 -11.35 9.95
C ALA A 103 -13.10 -10.09 10.10
N GLY A 104 -11.79 -10.24 10.16
CA GLY A 104 -10.83 -9.13 10.18
C GLY A 104 -10.92 -8.29 8.92
N ILE A 105 -10.96 -8.92 7.74
CA ILE A 105 -11.10 -8.23 6.46
C ILE A 105 -12.41 -7.44 6.40
N ALA A 106 -13.52 -8.06 6.78
CA ALA A 106 -14.84 -7.39 6.80
C ALA A 106 -14.81 -6.16 7.70
N GLY A 107 -14.19 -6.26 8.87
CA GLY A 107 -14.03 -5.13 9.78
C GLY A 107 -13.20 -3.99 9.20
N VAL A 108 -12.13 -4.31 8.48
CA VAL A 108 -11.30 -3.29 7.81
C VAL A 108 -12.12 -2.56 6.75
N LEU A 109 -12.83 -3.28 5.90
CA LEU A 109 -13.62 -2.68 4.83
C LEU A 109 -14.72 -1.77 5.40
N GLU A 110 -15.37 -2.18 6.49
CA GLU A 110 -16.38 -1.38 7.18
C GLU A 110 -15.78 -0.10 7.76
N ARG A 111 -14.66 -0.20 8.48
CA ARG A 111 -14.01 0.98 9.07
C ARG A 111 -13.46 1.92 8.01
N SER A 112 -13.11 1.41 6.85
CA SER A 112 -12.57 2.19 5.73
C SER A 112 -13.65 2.78 4.83
N GLU A 113 -14.92 2.67 5.19
CA GLU A 113 -16.02 3.21 4.39
C GLU A 113 -15.85 4.71 4.13
N TYR A 114 -15.43 5.45 5.14
CA TYR A 114 -15.22 6.90 5.04
C TYR A 114 -13.82 7.27 4.57
N ALA A 115 -12.89 6.34 4.61
CA ALA A 115 -11.54 6.50 4.04
C ALA A 115 -11.50 5.79 2.69
N SER A 116 -12.27 6.30 1.74
CA SER A 116 -12.53 5.62 0.46
C SER A 116 -11.28 5.32 -0.35
N TRP A 117 -10.17 6.00 -0.07
CA TRP A 117 -8.91 5.73 -0.75
C TRP A 117 -8.30 4.37 -0.36
N LEU A 118 -8.68 3.82 0.80
CA LEU A 118 -8.24 2.49 1.23
C LEU A 118 -9.19 1.39 0.75
N ASN A 119 -10.45 1.70 0.57
CA ASN A 119 -11.48 0.72 0.21
C ASN A 119 -11.89 0.90 -1.26
N PRO A 120 -11.43 0.00 -2.17
CA PRO A 120 -11.72 0.15 -3.60
C PRO A 120 -13.19 -0.14 -3.96
N PHE A 121 -13.98 -0.66 -3.02
CA PHE A 121 -15.39 -1.01 -3.25
C PHE A 121 -16.36 0.11 -2.86
N VAL A 122 -15.86 1.21 -2.29
CA VAL A 122 -16.66 2.39 -1.92
C VAL A 122 -16.47 3.46 -3.00
N HIS A 123 -17.58 4.05 -3.43
CA HIS A 123 -17.62 5.07 -4.49
C HIS A 123 -17.71 6.48 -3.94
#